data_b707bd249c393f3922a9426c5eab21ce
#
_entry.id   b707bd249c393f3922a9426c5eab21ce
#
_cell.length_a   1.000
_cell.length_b   1.000
_cell.length_c   1.000
_cell.angle_alpha   90.00
_cell.angle_beta   90.00
_cell.angle_gamma   90.00
#
_symmetry.space_group_name_H-M   'P 1'
#
loop_
_entity.id
_entity.type
_entity.pdbx_description
1 polymer ?
#
loop_
_entity_poly.entity_id
_entity_poly.type
_entity_poly.pdbx_seq_one_letter_code
_entity_poly.pdbx_strand_id
1 'polypeptide(L)'
;AWAAYDPTAVGYLHREDATAADTLAARREAISYAAYRVLAHRYALSVNAATSLQELKDQMTALGYDTMVTTTTGTSAAAVGNRVAVATLAFATSDQSNEVGNYTNPSYIPVNEPLILDRAGTTMSDPNRWQPLAFEVALSQNMLPIPNKIQIFIGSHWGAVRPFAMSLPPGQSVYFDPGAPPMLGTATDGVFKDGNISVIQHSSFLNPASGDMIDISPGSRGDNTLGQNDGTGRPTNPTTGMPYAANVVPHGDYGRVVAEFWADGPDSETPPGHWNTLANEVADHPSFERRFKGSGPELDELEWDV
;
A
#
# COMPACT_ATOMS: atom_id res chain seq x y z
N ALA A 1 -19.74 3.20 3.47
CA ALA A 1 -20.51 3.86 4.55
C ALA A 1 -20.94 5.27 4.15
N TRP A 2 -20.00 6.13 3.75
CA TRP A 2 -20.30 7.51 3.36
C TRP A 2 -21.34 7.57 2.22
N ALA A 3 -21.16 6.79 1.17
CA ALA A 3 -22.05 6.74 0.01
C ALA A 3 -23.50 6.37 0.35
N ALA A 4 -23.75 5.67 1.46
CA ALA A 4 -25.11 5.34 1.87
C ALA A 4 -25.98 6.57 2.21
N TYR A 5 -25.34 7.69 2.53
CA TYR A 5 -25.99 8.95 2.87
C TYR A 5 -25.81 10.04 1.79
N ASP A 6 -25.33 9.66 0.60
CA ASP A 6 -25.12 10.57 -0.51
C ASP A 6 -25.83 10.10 -1.76
N PRO A 7 -26.83 10.82 -2.25
CA PRO A 7 -27.61 10.41 -3.42
C PRO A 7 -26.80 10.50 -4.74
N THR A 8 -25.62 11.12 -4.71
CA THR A 8 -24.74 11.24 -5.89
C THR A 8 -23.65 10.18 -5.92
N ALA A 9 -23.42 9.49 -4.81
CA ALA A 9 -22.39 8.47 -4.67
C ALA A 9 -22.99 7.04 -4.72
N VAL A 10 -22.20 6.11 -5.25
CA VAL A 10 -22.59 4.71 -5.34
C VAL A 10 -21.57 3.86 -4.60
N GLY A 11 -22.03 3.18 -3.55
CA GLY A 11 -21.19 2.22 -2.83
C GLY A 11 -20.78 1.04 -3.74
N TYR A 12 -19.50 0.69 -3.70
CA TYR A 12 -18.97 -0.40 -4.54
C TYR A 12 -19.36 -1.79 -4.02
N LEU A 13 -19.02 -2.09 -2.77
CA LEU A 13 -19.27 -3.41 -2.17
C LEU A 13 -20.63 -3.52 -1.50
N HIS A 14 -21.18 -2.42 -1.03
CA HIS A 14 -22.49 -2.36 -0.39
C HIS A 14 -23.25 -1.13 -0.86
N ARG A 15 -24.47 -1.33 -1.30
CA ARG A 15 -25.36 -0.26 -1.82
C ARG A 15 -26.60 -0.22 -0.98
N GLU A 16 -26.84 0.91 -0.35
CA GLU A 16 -28.10 1.23 0.31
C GLU A 16 -28.27 2.75 0.36
N ASP A 17 -29.52 3.18 0.37
CA ASP A 17 -29.89 4.58 0.54
C ASP A 17 -30.39 4.78 1.96
N ALA A 18 -29.65 5.54 2.76
CA ALA A 18 -29.98 5.85 4.13
C ALA A 18 -30.32 7.35 4.28
N THR A 19 -31.18 7.65 5.22
CA THR A 19 -31.55 9.02 5.55
C THR A 19 -31.35 9.27 7.03
N ALA A 20 -30.90 10.48 7.38
CA ALA A 20 -30.74 10.93 8.76
C ALA A 20 -31.10 12.40 8.89
N ALA A 21 -31.53 12.81 10.08
CA ALA A 21 -31.81 14.22 10.36
C ALA A 21 -30.52 15.06 10.35
N ASP A 22 -29.41 14.47 10.84
CA ASP A 22 -28.07 15.00 10.72
C ASP A 22 -27.23 14.00 9.89
N THR A 23 -27.11 14.32 8.61
CA THR A 23 -26.41 13.48 7.63
C THR A 23 -24.92 13.36 7.96
N LEU A 24 -24.30 14.46 8.40
CA LEU A 24 -22.88 14.50 8.74
C LEU A 24 -22.56 13.60 9.94
N ALA A 25 -23.34 13.73 11.02
CA ALA A 25 -23.19 12.87 12.19
C ALA A 25 -23.40 11.39 11.84
N ALA A 26 -24.41 11.08 11.01
CA ALA A 26 -24.70 9.73 10.57
C ALA A 26 -23.58 9.14 9.70
N ARG A 27 -23.00 9.91 8.79
CA ARG A 27 -21.82 9.51 8.00
C ARG A 27 -20.65 9.15 8.92
N ARG A 28 -20.28 10.04 9.83
CA ARG A 28 -19.18 9.82 10.79
C ARG A 28 -19.40 8.56 11.63
N GLU A 29 -20.59 8.37 12.16
CA GLU A 29 -20.93 7.18 12.93
C GLU A 29 -20.83 5.92 12.06
N ALA A 30 -21.42 5.90 10.85
CA ALA A 30 -21.37 4.73 9.96
C ALA A 30 -19.93 4.38 9.52
N ILE A 31 -19.11 5.38 9.20
CA ILE A 31 -17.70 5.19 8.86
C ILE A 31 -16.95 4.60 10.06
N SER A 32 -17.14 5.14 11.25
CA SER A 32 -16.48 4.67 12.47
C SER A 32 -16.80 3.21 12.78
N TYR A 33 -18.08 2.81 12.71
CA TYR A 33 -18.45 1.42 12.90
C TYR A 33 -17.89 0.51 11.80
N ALA A 34 -17.94 0.93 10.54
CA ALA A 34 -17.38 0.14 9.44
C ALA A 34 -15.87 -0.07 9.60
N ALA A 35 -15.12 1.01 9.83
CA ALA A 35 -13.69 0.96 10.05
C ALA A 35 -13.33 0.11 11.29
N TYR A 36 -13.99 0.35 12.42
CA TYR A 36 -13.75 -0.41 13.64
C TYR A 36 -13.90 -1.92 13.42
N ARG A 37 -14.99 -2.36 12.77
CA ARG A 37 -15.23 -3.80 12.54
C ARG A 37 -14.18 -4.42 11.62
N VAL A 38 -13.81 -3.74 10.56
CA VAL A 38 -12.79 -4.22 9.62
C VAL A 38 -11.42 -4.28 10.29
N LEU A 39 -11.01 -3.20 10.98
CA LEU A 39 -9.73 -3.14 11.67
C LEU A 39 -9.65 -4.16 12.82
N ALA A 40 -10.70 -4.26 13.63
CA ALA A 40 -10.74 -5.25 14.72
C ALA A 40 -10.60 -6.68 14.18
N HIS A 41 -11.22 -7.00 13.04
CA HIS A 41 -11.04 -8.30 12.37
C HIS A 41 -9.59 -8.51 11.93
N ARG A 42 -9.02 -7.50 11.23
CA ARG A 42 -7.68 -7.59 10.64
C ARG A 42 -6.57 -7.68 11.68
N TYR A 43 -6.68 -6.94 12.77
CA TYR A 43 -5.68 -6.91 13.84
C TYR A 43 -5.86 -7.99 14.90
N ALA A 44 -6.92 -8.82 14.80
CA ALA A 44 -7.20 -9.88 15.78
C ALA A 44 -6.07 -10.93 15.90
N LEU A 45 -5.27 -11.11 14.86
CA LEU A 45 -4.15 -12.05 14.81
C LEU A 45 -2.77 -11.36 14.81
N SER A 46 -2.70 -10.04 15.01
CA SER A 46 -1.42 -9.33 15.10
C SER A 46 -0.67 -9.68 16.38
N VAL A 47 0.65 -9.49 16.38
CA VAL A 47 1.51 -9.76 17.56
C VAL A 47 1.03 -8.99 18.79
N ASN A 48 0.63 -7.74 18.59
CA ASN A 48 0.14 -6.85 19.63
C ASN A 48 -1.39 -6.71 19.62
N ALA A 49 -2.11 -7.76 19.22
CA ALA A 49 -3.56 -7.73 19.05
C ALA A 49 -4.30 -7.11 20.26
N ALA A 50 -3.89 -7.46 21.47
CA ALA A 50 -4.54 -6.95 22.68
C ALA A 50 -4.45 -5.43 22.78
N THR A 51 -3.28 -4.84 22.49
CA THR A 51 -3.06 -3.40 22.51
C THR A 51 -3.83 -2.74 21.37
N SER A 52 -3.65 -3.20 20.13
CA SER A 52 -4.32 -2.62 18.96
C SER A 52 -5.85 -2.67 19.06
N LEU A 53 -6.40 -3.79 19.53
CA LEU A 53 -7.85 -3.89 19.73
C LEU A 53 -8.35 -3.00 20.87
N GLN A 54 -7.54 -2.75 21.89
CA GLN A 54 -7.91 -1.83 22.95
C GLN A 54 -7.88 -0.39 22.46
N GLU A 55 -6.85 0.02 21.71
CA GLU A 55 -6.75 1.35 21.09
C GLU A 55 -7.94 1.64 20.17
N LEU A 56 -8.35 0.67 19.35
CA LEU A 56 -9.55 0.78 18.51
C LEU A 56 -10.83 0.99 19.34
N LYS A 57 -10.97 0.31 20.48
CA LYS A 57 -12.10 0.50 21.39
C LYS A 57 -12.07 1.87 22.06
N ASP A 58 -10.88 2.30 22.48
CA ASP A 58 -10.70 3.60 23.13
C ASP A 58 -11.03 4.73 22.15
N GLN A 59 -10.65 4.60 20.89
CA GLN A 59 -11.05 5.53 19.84
C GLN A 59 -12.57 5.59 19.64
N MET A 60 -13.25 4.44 19.57
CA MET A 60 -14.71 4.42 19.49
C MET A 60 -15.37 5.07 20.71
N THR A 61 -14.82 4.81 21.89
CA THR A 61 -15.30 5.44 23.14
C THR A 61 -15.10 6.96 23.12
N ALA A 62 -13.95 7.43 22.68
CA ALA A 62 -13.65 8.86 22.53
C ALA A 62 -14.61 9.57 21.56
N LEU A 63 -15.05 8.85 20.51
CA LEU A 63 -16.06 9.33 19.56
C LEU A 63 -17.50 9.21 20.10
N GLY A 64 -17.70 8.59 21.27
CA GLY A 64 -19.02 8.40 21.87
C GLY A 64 -19.79 7.19 21.32
N TYR A 65 -19.12 6.23 20.67
CA TYR A 65 -19.75 5.09 20.03
C TYR A 65 -19.52 3.80 20.84
N ASP A 66 -20.60 3.06 21.11
CA ASP A 66 -20.55 1.79 21.85
C ASP A 66 -20.17 0.63 20.92
N THR A 67 -19.01 0.04 21.17
CA THR A 67 -18.51 -1.13 20.40
C THR A 67 -19.36 -2.39 20.52
N MET A 68 -20.29 -2.44 21.49
CA MET A 68 -21.22 -3.54 21.66
C MET A 68 -22.42 -3.49 20.69
N VAL A 69 -22.63 -2.38 19.99
CA VAL A 69 -23.68 -2.25 18.97
C VAL A 69 -23.26 -2.99 17.69
N THR A 70 -23.62 -4.27 17.61
CA THR A 70 -23.24 -5.17 16.51
C THR A 70 -24.35 -5.42 15.49
N THR A 71 -25.53 -4.84 15.71
CA THR A 71 -26.69 -5.07 14.83
C THR A 71 -26.41 -4.65 13.39
N THR A 72 -26.87 -5.48 12.45
CA THR A 72 -26.91 -5.18 11.02
C THR A 72 -28.34 -4.88 10.54
N THR A 73 -29.31 -4.90 11.45
CA THR A 73 -30.73 -4.63 11.14
C THR A 73 -31.12 -3.23 11.58
N GLY A 74 -32.09 -2.64 10.84
CA GLY A 74 -32.56 -1.29 11.11
C GLY A 74 -31.83 -0.19 10.33
N THR A 75 -32.16 1.06 10.62
CA THR A 75 -31.77 2.25 9.87
C THR A 75 -30.76 3.14 10.61
N SER A 76 -30.27 2.70 11.78
CA SER A 76 -29.25 3.46 12.51
C SER A 76 -27.94 3.50 11.74
N ALA A 77 -27.18 4.60 11.92
CA ALA A 77 -25.88 4.74 11.29
C ALA A 77 -24.90 3.63 11.69
N ALA A 78 -24.95 3.18 12.94
CA ALA A 78 -24.20 2.01 13.39
C ALA A 78 -24.56 0.75 12.60
N ALA A 79 -25.85 0.51 12.34
CA ALA A 79 -26.28 -0.66 11.56
C ALA A 79 -25.82 -0.59 10.11
N VAL A 80 -25.85 0.59 9.49
CA VAL A 80 -25.27 0.85 8.15
C VAL A 80 -23.78 0.52 8.17
N GLY A 81 -23.01 1.07 9.09
CA GLY A 81 -21.58 0.80 9.22
C GLY A 81 -21.26 -0.69 9.39
N ASN A 82 -22.02 -1.38 10.26
CA ASN A 82 -21.86 -2.81 10.46
C ASN A 82 -22.17 -3.63 9.18
N ARG A 83 -23.19 -3.26 8.38
CA ARG A 83 -23.46 -3.91 7.07
C ARG A 83 -22.33 -3.70 6.06
N VAL A 84 -21.80 -2.49 5.99
CA VAL A 84 -20.66 -2.17 5.14
C VAL A 84 -19.44 -3.03 5.52
N ALA A 85 -19.15 -3.13 6.82
CA ALA A 85 -18.06 -4.00 7.30
C ALA A 85 -18.28 -5.46 6.91
N VAL A 86 -19.48 -6.00 7.08
CA VAL A 86 -19.81 -7.37 6.67
C VAL A 86 -19.58 -7.57 5.17
N ALA A 87 -20.03 -6.62 4.33
CA ALA A 87 -19.84 -6.71 2.89
C ALA A 87 -18.34 -6.64 2.51
N THR A 88 -17.57 -5.76 3.18
CA THR A 88 -16.13 -5.61 2.95
C THR A 88 -15.36 -6.88 3.31
N LEU A 89 -15.65 -7.45 4.48
CA LEU A 89 -15.01 -8.70 4.91
C LEU A 89 -15.41 -9.90 4.03
N ALA A 90 -16.67 -9.97 3.61
CA ALA A 90 -17.13 -11.00 2.68
C ALA A 90 -16.45 -10.89 1.30
N PHE A 91 -16.21 -9.68 0.81
CA PHE A 91 -15.43 -9.47 -0.41
C PHE A 91 -14.00 -9.98 -0.22
N ALA A 92 -13.32 -9.55 0.83
CA ALA A 92 -11.92 -9.89 1.10
C ALA A 92 -11.70 -11.41 1.29
N THR A 93 -12.64 -12.11 1.91
CA THR A 93 -12.56 -13.58 2.05
C THR A 93 -12.83 -14.35 0.75
N SER A 94 -13.35 -13.69 -0.28
CA SER A 94 -13.72 -14.28 -1.57
C SER A 94 -12.96 -13.73 -2.77
N ASP A 95 -12.02 -12.80 -2.57
CA ASP A 95 -11.30 -12.11 -3.63
C ASP A 95 -10.11 -12.90 -4.20
N GLN A 96 -9.87 -14.12 -3.73
CA GLN A 96 -8.77 -15.01 -4.08
C GLN A 96 -7.42 -14.65 -3.44
N SER A 97 -7.37 -13.68 -2.54
CA SER A 97 -6.16 -13.39 -1.74
C SER A 97 -5.82 -14.48 -0.72
N ASN A 98 -6.77 -15.38 -0.45
CA ASN A 98 -6.67 -16.42 0.59
C ASN A 98 -6.46 -15.84 2.00
N GLU A 99 -7.22 -14.81 2.36
CA GLU A 99 -7.14 -14.20 3.69
C GLU A 99 -7.31 -15.22 4.81
N VAL A 100 -8.26 -16.17 4.67
CA VAL A 100 -8.51 -17.24 5.65
C VAL A 100 -7.29 -18.14 5.84
N GLY A 101 -6.47 -18.32 4.82
CA GLY A 101 -5.21 -19.06 4.86
C GLY A 101 -3.97 -18.16 5.08
N ASN A 102 -4.14 -17.00 5.73
CA ASN A 102 -3.08 -16.01 5.97
C ASN A 102 -2.34 -15.59 4.69
N TYR A 103 -3.08 -15.42 3.60
CA TYR A 103 -2.55 -14.99 2.31
C TYR A 103 -1.46 -15.91 1.72
N THR A 104 -1.37 -17.14 2.20
CA THR A 104 -0.39 -18.11 1.70
C THR A 104 -0.81 -18.71 0.37
N ASN A 105 0.16 -19.12 -0.44
CA ASN A 105 -0.07 -19.99 -1.59
C ASN A 105 0.59 -21.34 -1.37
N PRO A 106 -0.13 -22.35 -0.89
CA PRO A 106 0.44 -23.66 -0.61
C PRO A 106 0.88 -24.43 -1.87
N SER A 107 0.45 -23.96 -3.04
CA SER A 107 0.85 -24.57 -4.33
C SER A 107 2.17 -24.03 -4.88
N TYR A 108 2.71 -22.93 -4.32
CA TYR A 108 3.99 -22.40 -4.75
C TYR A 108 5.14 -23.06 -4.02
N ILE A 109 6.04 -23.69 -4.78
CA ILE A 109 7.26 -24.30 -4.26
C ILE A 109 8.45 -23.62 -4.94
N PRO A 110 9.40 -23.02 -4.18
CA PRO A 110 10.63 -22.46 -4.74
C PRO A 110 11.43 -23.51 -5.50
N VAL A 111 11.99 -23.12 -6.65
CA VAL A 111 12.90 -23.97 -7.44
C VAL A 111 14.28 -24.02 -6.79
N ASN A 112 14.70 -22.90 -6.22
CA ASN A 112 16.01 -22.78 -5.57
C ASN A 112 15.92 -23.14 -4.09
N GLU A 113 16.93 -23.86 -3.61
CA GLU A 113 17.12 -24.08 -2.18
C GLU A 113 17.41 -22.75 -1.46
N PRO A 114 17.07 -22.63 -0.18
CA PRO A 114 17.30 -21.39 0.57
C PRO A 114 18.76 -20.97 0.61
N LEU A 115 19.01 -19.69 0.34
CA LEU A 115 20.33 -19.09 0.56
C LEU A 115 20.53 -18.86 2.07
N ILE A 116 21.50 -19.54 2.64
CA ILE A 116 21.88 -19.38 4.06
C ILE A 116 22.87 -18.23 4.15
N LEU A 117 22.44 -17.13 4.75
CA LEU A 117 23.18 -15.85 4.70
C LEU A 117 24.53 -15.87 5.43
N ASP A 118 24.69 -16.72 6.44
CA ASP A 118 25.91 -16.85 7.24
C ASP A 118 26.93 -17.85 6.68
N ARG A 119 26.64 -18.46 5.53
CA ARG A 119 27.50 -19.51 4.92
C ARG A 119 27.78 -19.21 3.47
N ALA A 120 29.03 -19.40 3.06
CA ALA A 120 29.37 -19.44 1.66
C ALA A 120 28.90 -20.74 0.99
N GLY A 121 28.56 -20.69 -0.28
CA GLY A 121 28.40 -21.86 -1.11
C GLY A 121 26.99 -22.43 -1.27
N THR A 122 25.93 -21.65 -1.04
CA THR A 122 24.60 -22.08 -1.43
C THR A 122 24.49 -22.10 -2.95
N THR A 123 24.17 -23.26 -3.52
CA THR A 123 24.01 -23.42 -4.96
C THR A 123 22.65 -22.92 -5.40
N MET A 124 22.62 -22.02 -6.38
CA MET A 124 21.41 -21.61 -7.07
C MET A 124 21.17 -22.55 -8.25
N SER A 125 20.04 -23.24 -8.27
CA SER A 125 19.68 -24.20 -9.33
C SER A 125 19.23 -23.49 -10.60
N ASP A 126 18.50 -22.39 -10.45
CA ASP A 126 18.04 -21.57 -11.57
C ASP A 126 18.14 -20.07 -11.22
N PRO A 127 19.07 -19.32 -11.84
CA PRO A 127 19.27 -17.90 -11.57
C PRO A 127 18.10 -17.01 -12.03
N ASN A 128 17.19 -17.55 -12.85
CA ASN A 128 16.00 -16.84 -13.30
C ASN A 128 14.78 -17.07 -12.40
N ARG A 129 14.96 -17.76 -11.30
CA ARG A 129 13.92 -18.07 -10.33
C ARG A 129 14.27 -17.52 -8.97
N TRP A 130 13.24 -17.11 -8.25
CA TRP A 130 13.37 -16.62 -6.90
C TRP A 130 14.07 -17.63 -5.98
N GLN A 131 14.99 -17.13 -5.15
CA GLN A 131 15.67 -17.91 -4.13
C GLN A 131 15.26 -17.39 -2.75
N PRO A 132 14.66 -18.22 -1.87
CA PRO A 132 14.34 -17.82 -0.52
C PRO A 132 15.61 -17.54 0.28
N LEU A 133 15.54 -16.58 1.20
CA LEU A 133 16.60 -16.33 2.18
C LEU A 133 16.29 -17.08 3.48
N ALA A 134 17.31 -17.69 4.06
CA ALA A 134 17.27 -18.25 5.40
C ALA A 134 17.99 -17.30 6.37
N PHE A 135 17.28 -16.83 7.38
CA PHE A 135 17.78 -15.86 8.36
C PHE A 135 18.06 -16.53 9.70
N GLU A 136 18.89 -15.92 10.51
CA GLU A 136 19.04 -16.30 11.92
C GLU A 136 17.76 -15.98 12.71
N VAL A 137 17.18 -14.80 12.44
CA VAL A 137 15.88 -14.37 12.94
C VAL A 137 15.03 -13.94 11.74
N ALA A 138 13.85 -14.49 11.56
CA ALA A 138 12.93 -14.13 10.49
C ALA A 138 11.58 -13.74 11.06
N LEU A 139 11.21 -12.48 10.86
CA LEU A 139 9.92 -11.91 11.22
C LEU A 139 9.23 -11.38 9.97
N SER A 140 7.91 -11.53 9.90
CA SER A 140 7.09 -10.84 8.92
C SER A 140 6.96 -9.35 9.28
N GLN A 141 6.43 -8.51 8.38
CA GLN A 141 6.23 -7.08 8.66
C GLN A 141 5.28 -6.81 9.84
N ASN A 142 4.37 -7.73 10.14
CA ASN A 142 3.54 -7.67 11.33
C ASN A 142 4.14 -8.40 12.54
N MET A 143 5.45 -8.56 12.57
CA MET A 143 6.25 -9.11 13.67
C MET A 143 5.96 -10.57 14.03
N LEU A 144 5.27 -11.32 13.17
CA LEU A 144 5.05 -12.75 13.36
C LEU A 144 6.31 -13.53 12.97
N PRO A 145 6.74 -14.52 13.79
CA PRO A 145 7.83 -15.40 13.42
C PRO A 145 7.52 -16.16 12.12
N ILE A 146 8.45 -16.10 11.16
CA ILE A 146 8.36 -16.91 9.94
C ILE A 146 8.79 -18.34 10.27
N PRO A 147 7.96 -19.35 9.96
CA PRO A 147 8.29 -20.75 10.20
C PRO A 147 9.62 -21.15 9.56
N ASN A 148 10.42 -21.92 10.26
CA ASN A 148 11.74 -22.39 9.83
C ASN A 148 12.75 -21.29 9.49
N LYS A 149 12.42 -20.02 9.77
CA LYS A 149 13.28 -18.86 9.48
C LYS A 149 13.63 -18.68 7.99
N ILE A 150 12.84 -19.25 7.10
CA ILE A 150 12.99 -19.19 5.64
C ILE A 150 11.90 -18.30 5.08
N GLN A 151 12.28 -17.35 4.23
CA GLN A 151 11.34 -16.50 3.52
C GLN A 151 10.28 -17.30 2.78
N ILE A 152 9.05 -16.84 2.87
CA ILE A 152 7.93 -17.30 2.06
C ILE A 152 7.73 -16.32 0.91
N PHE A 153 7.53 -16.84 -0.31
CA PHE A 153 7.22 -15.99 -1.46
C PHE A 153 5.83 -15.38 -1.29
N ILE A 154 5.80 -14.08 -1.01
CA ILE A 154 4.55 -13.37 -0.75
C ILE A 154 3.86 -13.08 -2.09
N GLY A 155 2.56 -13.39 -2.16
CA GLY A 155 1.73 -12.97 -3.28
C GLY A 155 1.97 -13.71 -4.60
N SER A 156 2.53 -14.93 -4.59
CA SER A 156 2.72 -15.73 -5.81
C SER A 156 1.43 -16.01 -6.59
N HIS A 157 0.26 -15.82 -6.00
CA HIS A 157 -1.07 -15.96 -6.62
C HIS A 157 -1.78 -14.59 -6.82
N TRP A 158 -1.10 -13.50 -6.54
CA TRP A 158 -1.73 -12.16 -6.49
C TRP A 158 -2.24 -11.69 -7.85
N GLY A 159 -1.71 -12.20 -8.96
CA GLY A 159 -2.25 -11.94 -10.31
C GLY A 159 -3.71 -12.36 -10.52
N ALA A 160 -4.22 -13.27 -9.68
CA ALA A 160 -5.62 -13.72 -9.73
C ALA A 160 -6.51 -13.03 -8.69
N VAL A 161 -5.95 -12.22 -7.77
CA VAL A 161 -6.73 -11.51 -6.75
C VAL A 161 -7.62 -10.46 -7.41
N ARG A 162 -8.91 -10.48 -7.05
CA ARG A 162 -9.89 -9.55 -7.62
C ARG A 162 -9.69 -8.13 -7.10
N PRO A 163 -9.29 -7.18 -7.94
CA PRO A 163 -9.12 -5.78 -7.55
C PRO A 163 -10.48 -5.08 -7.39
N PHE A 164 -10.47 -3.90 -6.76
CA PHE A 164 -11.68 -3.13 -6.54
C PHE A 164 -12.23 -2.50 -7.83
N ALA A 165 -11.40 -1.95 -8.69
CA ALA A 165 -11.83 -1.13 -9.82
C ALA A 165 -11.53 -1.72 -11.20
N MET A 166 -10.61 -2.69 -11.29
CA MET A 166 -10.23 -3.28 -12.57
C MET A 166 -11.07 -4.53 -12.87
N SER A 167 -11.43 -4.69 -14.13
CA SER A 167 -12.06 -5.92 -14.61
C SER A 167 -11.01 -6.87 -15.17
N LEU A 168 -11.22 -8.17 -14.97
CA LEU A 168 -10.39 -9.18 -15.62
C LEU A 168 -10.51 -9.06 -17.14
N PRO A 169 -9.42 -8.93 -17.89
CA PRO A 169 -9.50 -8.89 -19.34
C PRO A 169 -10.16 -10.15 -19.92
N PRO A 170 -10.96 -10.05 -20.98
CA PRO A 170 -11.61 -11.20 -21.56
C PRO A 170 -10.63 -12.31 -21.96
N GLY A 171 -10.89 -13.53 -21.50
CA GLY A 171 -10.07 -14.70 -21.80
C GLY A 171 -8.77 -14.80 -21.01
N GLN A 172 -8.52 -13.89 -20.06
CA GLN A 172 -7.37 -13.94 -19.16
C GLN A 172 -7.72 -14.57 -17.80
N SER A 173 -6.74 -15.22 -17.17
CA SER A 173 -6.86 -15.77 -15.81
C SER A 173 -6.17 -14.90 -14.76
N VAL A 174 -5.44 -13.89 -15.18
CA VAL A 174 -4.73 -12.93 -14.32
C VAL A 174 -5.00 -11.50 -14.78
N TYR A 175 -4.91 -10.56 -13.85
CA TYR A 175 -5.07 -9.13 -14.13
C TYR A 175 -3.73 -8.56 -14.61
N PHE A 176 -3.74 -7.81 -15.69
CA PHE A 176 -2.63 -6.98 -16.19
C PHE A 176 -1.24 -7.60 -16.01
N ASP A 177 -1.01 -8.74 -16.65
CA ASP A 177 0.30 -9.38 -16.67
C ASP A 177 1.29 -8.53 -17.50
N PRO A 178 2.37 -8.00 -16.90
CA PRO A 178 3.39 -7.22 -17.61
C PRO A 178 4.28 -8.09 -18.51
N GLY A 179 4.11 -9.39 -18.50
CA GLY A 179 4.97 -10.35 -19.18
C GLY A 179 6.14 -10.83 -18.34
N ALA A 180 6.97 -11.66 -18.95
CA ALA A 180 8.13 -12.24 -18.26
C ALA A 180 9.20 -11.18 -17.98
N PRO A 181 9.86 -11.22 -16.81
CA PRO A 181 11.00 -10.36 -16.52
C PRO A 181 12.19 -10.72 -17.43
N PRO A 182 13.18 -9.79 -17.56
CA PRO A 182 14.44 -10.14 -18.22
C PRO A 182 15.11 -11.35 -17.59
N MET A 183 15.65 -12.24 -18.42
CA MET A 183 16.22 -13.53 -17.96
C MET A 183 17.65 -13.71 -18.43
N LEU A 184 18.51 -14.17 -17.53
CA LEU A 184 19.90 -14.53 -17.80
C LEU A 184 19.97 -15.69 -18.82
N GLY A 185 20.83 -15.57 -19.80
CA GLY A 185 21.04 -16.60 -20.81
C GLY A 185 19.94 -16.72 -21.86
N THR A 186 19.05 -15.73 -21.96
CA THR A 186 17.97 -15.68 -22.96
C THR A 186 18.14 -14.47 -23.90
N ALA A 187 17.18 -14.23 -24.77
CA ALA A 187 17.16 -13.03 -25.63
C ALA A 187 17.17 -11.70 -24.84
N THR A 188 16.81 -11.74 -23.55
CA THR A 188 16.78 -10.57 -22.66
C THR A 188 17.97 -10.54 -21.68
N ASP A 189 19.00 -11.35 -21.90
CA ASP A 189 20.20 -11.45 -21.05
C ASP A 189 20.90 -10.09 -20.85
N GLY A 190 20.98 -9.29 -21.92
CA GLY A 190 21.57 -7.95 -21.82
C GLY A 190 20.82 -7.07 -20.82
N VAL A 191 19.50 -7.01 -20.92
CA VAL A 191 18.65 -6.23 -20.03
C VAL A 191 18.76 -6.71 -18.57
N PHE A 192 18.83 -8.04 -18.37
CA PHE A 192 19.07 -8.63 -17.04
C PHE A 192 20.40 -8.15 -16.43
N LYS A 193 21.47 -8.20 -17.22
CA LYS A 193 22.81 -7.77 -16.77
C LYS A 193 22.89 -6.28 -16.54
N ASP A 194 22.28 -5.48 -17.41
CA ASP A 194 22.24 -4.01 -17.27
C ASP A 194 21.56 -3.58 -15.97
N GLY A 195 20.49 -4.27 -15.56
CA GLY A 195 19.84 -4.04 -14.27
C GLY A 195 20.79 -4.27 -13.09
N ASN A 196 21.57 -5.37 -13.12
CA ASN A 196 22.55 -5.65 -12.07
C ASN A 196 23.73 -4.66 -12.09
N ILE A 197 24.21 -4.28 -13.27
CA ILE A 197 25.25 -3.24 -13.41
C ILE A 197 24.77 -1.90 -12.84
N SER A 198 23.54 -1.53 -13.11
CA SER A 198 22.90 -0.32 -12.58
C SER A 198 22.93 -0.30 -11.03
N VAL A 199 22.59 -1.43 -10.39
CA VAL A 199 22.67 -1.53 -8.91
C VAL A 199 24.09 -1.31 -8.41
N ILE A 200 25.10 -1.92 -9.06
CA ILE A 200 26.52 -1.73 -8.70
C ILE A 200 26.95 -0.28 -8.87
N GLN A 201 26.55 0.35 -9.97
CA GLN A 201 26.85 1.76 -10.24
C GLN A 201 26.23 2.67 -9.18
N HIS A 202 24.94 2.51 -8.90
CA HIS A 202 24.27 3.30 -7.87
C HIS A 202 24.88 3.07 -6.47
N SER A 203 25.28 1.85 -6.15
CA SER A 203 25.97 1.54 -4.89
C SER A 203 27.33 2.25 -4.78
N SER A 204 28.01 2.50 -5.89
CA SER A 204 29.29 3.24 -5.88
C SER A 204 29.15 4.70 -5.45
N PHE A 205 28.01 5.33 -5.70
CA PHE A 205 27.72 6.71 -5.29
C PHE A 205 27.46 6.85 -3.78
N LEU A 206 27.25 5.75 -3.05
CA LEU A 206 27.07 5.79 -1.60
C LEU A 206 28.34 6.12 -0.83
N ASN A 207 29.49 6.17 -1.48
CA ASN A 207 30.74 6.63 -0.89
C ASN A 207 30.72 8.16 -0.75
N PRO A 208 30.72 8.73 0.47
CA PRO A 208 30.68 10.18 0.66
C PRO A 208 31.95 10.92 0.13
N ALA A 209 33.01 10.19 -0.11
CA ALA A 209 34.25 10.75 -0.68
C ALA A 209 34.25 10.79 -2.22
N SER A 210 33.22 10.28 -2.89
CA SER A 210 33.13 10.28 -4.36
C SER A 210 33.04 11.69 -4.95
N GLY A 211 32.42 12.62 -4.20
CA GLY A 211 32.12 13.96 -4.69
C GLY A 211 31.04 14.06 -5.73
N ASP A 212 30.35 12.96 -6.01
CA ASP A 212 29.25 12.91 -6.98
C ASP A 212 28.05 13.73 -6.51
N MET A 213 27.60 14.64 -7.34
CA MET A 213 26.49 15.54 -7.06
C MET A 213 25.33 15.23 -8.01
N ILE A 214 24.09 15.40 -7.54
CA ILE A 214 22.87 15.16 -8.30
C ILE A 214 21.90 16.32 -8.10
N ASP A 215 21.29 16.77 -9.18
CA ASP A 215 20.14 17.69 -9.11
C ASP A 215 18.86 16.89 -8.92
N ILE A 216 18.22 17.08 -7.76
CA ILE A 216 16.98 16.42 -7.37
C ILE A 216 15.74 17.29 -7.57
N SER A 217 15.88 18.44 -8.25
CA SER A 217 14.73 19.27 -8.55
C SER A 217 13.71 18.54 -9.46
N PRO A 218 12.42 18.88 -9.38
CA PRO A 218 11.43 18.34 -10.29
C PRO A 218 11.73 18.61 -11.77
N GLY A 219 12.54 19.62 -12.08
CA GLY A 219 13.01 19.91 -13.43
C GLY A 219 14.03 18.92 -13.96
N SER A 220 14.76 18.24 -13.05
CA SER A 220 15.77 17.25 -13.39
C SER A 220 15.30 15.80 -13.23
N ARG A 221 14.44 15.52 -12.23
CA ARG A 221 14.07 14.15 -11.77
C ARG A 221 12.57 13.97 -11.69
N GLY A 222 11.73 14.50 -12.26
CA GLY A 222 10.29 14.21 -12.23
C GLY A 222 9.86 13.33 -13.40
N ASP A 223 8.72 12.71 -13.26
CA ASP A 223 7.98 12.20 -14.41
C ASP A 223 7.11 13.33 -14.95
N ASN A 224 7.27 13.68 -16.22
CA ASN A 224 6.53 14.77 -16.84
C ASN A 224 5.35 14.30 -17.68
N THR A 225 5.15 12.99 -17.80
CA THR A 225 4.07 12.40 -18.58
C THR A 225 3.35 11.32 -17.79
N LEU A 226 2.05 11.30 -17.88
CA LEU A 226 1.26 10.20 -17.33
C LEU A 226 1.56 8.92 -18.13
N GLY A 227 2.28 7.99 -17.51
CA GLY A 227 2.50 6.66 -18.03
C GLY A 227 3.92 6.34 -18.50
N GLN A 228 4.84 7.30 -18.56
CA GLN A 228 6.26 7.01 -18.83
C GLN A 228 7.15 7.79 -17.88
N ASN A 229 7.84 7.10 -17.01
CA ASN A 229 8.92 7.66 -16.23
C ASN A 229 10.23 7.48 -17.01
N ASP A 230 10.57 8.46 -17.83
CA ASP A 230 11.80 8.50 -18.62
C ASP A 230 12.91 9.33 -17.95
N GLY A 231 12.66 9.85 -16.76
CA GLY A 231 13.61 10.66 -15.99
C GLY A 231 13.84 12.07 -16.52
N THR A 232 13.04 12.54 -17.46
CA THR A 232 13.24 13.86 -18.09
C THR A 232 12.67 15.03 -17.28
N GLY A 233 12.13 14.86 -16.12
CA GLY A 233 11.69 15.94 -15.26
C GLY A 233 10.65 16.92 -15.88
N ARG A 234 10.05 17.75 -15.04
CA ARG A 234 9.10 18.77 -15.46
C ARG A 234 9.83 20.10 -15.77
N PRO A 235 9.72 20.64 -16.98
CA PRO A 235 10.45 21.86 -17.36
C PRO A 235 9.99 23.09 -16.56
N THR A 236 8.72 23.14 -16.15
CA THR A 236 8.14 24.29 -15.47
C THR A 236 7.24 23.88 -14.30
N ASN A 237 7.28 24.67 -13.24
CA ASN A 237 6.35 24.54 -12.13
C ASN A 237 4.93 24.94 -12.57
N PRO A 238 3.93 24.05 -12.49
CA PRO A 238 2.58 24.33 -12.99
C PRO A 238 1.86 25.43 -12.21
N THR A 239 2.28 25.71 -10.97
CA THR A 239 1.69 26.77 -10.14
C THR A 239 2.23 28.15 -10.51
N THR A 240 3.53 28.27 -10.77
CA THR A 240 4.20 29.56 -11.02
C THR A 240 4.45 29.85 -12.49
N GLY A 241 4.41 28.82 -13.37
CA GLY A 241 4.80 28.91 -14.76
C GLY A 241 6.30 29.14 -15.00
N MET A 242 7.12 29.12 -13.93
CA MET A 242 8.57 29.35 -14.01
C MET A 242 9.33 28.01 -13.99
N PRO A 243 10.55 27.97 -14.57
CA PRO A 243 11.42 26.81 -14.40
C PRO A 243 11.71 26.52 -12.94
N TYR A 244 11.88 25.25 -12.60
CA TYR A 244 12.36 24.86 -11.27
C TYR A 244 13.81 25.29 -11.08
N ALA A 245 14.14 25.83 -9.91
CA ALA A 245 15.51 26.04 -9.51
C ALA A 245 16.20 24.68 -9.29
N ALA A 246 17.48 24.58 -9.67
CA ALA A 246 18.27 23.39 -9.38
C ALA A 246 18.39 23.17 -7.86
N ASN A 247 18.30 21.92 -7.45
CA ASN A 247 18.52 21.48 -6.07
C ASN A 247 19.63 20.41 -6.07
N VAL A 248 20.86 20.85 -6.02
CA VAL A 248 22.04 19.99 -6.15
C VAL A 248 22.53 19.53 -4.78
N VAL A 249 22.55 18.22 -4.58
CA VAL A 249 22.90 17.55 -3.34
C VAL A 249 23.91 16.43 -3.58
N PRO A 250 24.65 15.95 -2.54
CA PRO A 250 25.47 14.76 -2.67
C PRO A 250 24.63 13.54 -3.07
N HIS A 251 25.03 12.86 -4.13
CA HIS A 251 24.24 11.73 -4.68
C HIS A 251 24.08 10.60 -3.65
N GLY A 252 25.15 10.28 -2.94
CA GLY A 252 25.11 9.25 -1.90
C GLY A 252 24.18 9.59 -0.74
N ASP A 253 24.13 10.85 -0.31
CA ASP A 253 23.24 11.28 0.76
C ASP A 253 21.77 11.23 0.32
N TYR A 254 21.49 11.68 -0.89
CA TYR A 254 20.16 11.54 -1.46
C TYR A 254 19.72 10.08 -1.53
N GLY A 255 20.58 9.18 -2.03
CA GLY A 255 20.29 7.75 -2.10
C GLY A 255 20.01 7.13 -0.73
N ARG A 256 20.75 7.51 0.32
CA ARG A 256 20.50 7.03 1.68
C ARG A 256 19.19 7.56 2.25
N VAL A 257 18.92 8.85 2.11
CA VAL A 257 17.67 9.45 2.58
C VAL A 257 16.46 8.80 1.90
N VAL A 258 16.50 8.62 0.58
CA VAL A 258 15.40 7.94 -0.15
C VAL A 258 15.25 6.49 0.31
N ALA A 259 16.35 5.76 0.48
CA ALA A 259 16.31 4.37 0.93
C ALA A 259 15.74 4.27 2.37
N GLU A 260 16.14 5.15 3.28
CA GLU A 260 15.64 5.18 4.64
C GLU A 260 14.15 5.56 4.69
N PHE A 261 13.77 6.58 3.94
CA PHE A 261 12.37 7.04 3.87
C PHE A 261 11.43 5.98 3.28
N TRP A 262 11.87 5.23 2.28
CA TRP A 262 11.06 4.20 1.62
C TRP A 262 11.31 2.77 2.13
N ALA A 263 12.13 2.61 3.16
CA ALA A 263 12.39 1.31 3.77
C ALA A 263 11.25 0.96 4.75
N ASP A 264 10.35 0.11 4.31
CA ASP A 264 9.27 -0.39 5.15
C ASP A 264 9.74 -1.60 5.96
N GLY A 265 10.46 -1.32 7.03
CA GLY A 265 10.93 -2.31 7.99
C GLY A 265 9.83 -2.73 8.99
N PRO A 266 10.14 -3.64 9.92
CA PRO A 266 9.16 -4.12 10.91
C PRO A 266 8.67 -3.04 11.89
N ASP A 267 9.41 -1.95 12.02
CA ASP A 267 9.09 -0.84 12.93
C ASP A 267 8.45 0.36 12.20
N SER A 268 8.12 0.20 10.91
CA SER A 268 7.47 1.22 10.09
C SER A 268 6.10 0.77 9.60
N GLU A 269 5.37 1.70 8.96
CA GLU A 269 4.14 1.38 8.26
C GLU A 269 4.43 0.43 7.09
N THR A 270 3.40 -0.32 6.69
CA THR A 270 3.44 -1.04 5.40
C THR A 270 3.49 -0.04 4.23
N PRO A 271 3.98 -0.42 3.03
CA PRO A 271 4.00 0.50 1.89
C PRO A 271 2.67 1.22 1.62
N PRO A 272 1.50 0.54 1.60
CA PRO A 272 0.22 1.24 1.49
C PRO A 272 -0.10 2.14 2.68
N GLY A 273 0.29 1.74 3.90
CA GLY A 273 0.11 2.54 5.11
C GLY A 273 0.92 3.82 5.07
N HIS A 274 2.15 3.75 4.61
CA HIS A 274 3.05 4.90 4.45
C HIS A 274 2.45 5.96 3.49
N TRP A 275 1.94 5.53 2.33
CA TRP A 275 1.26 6.43 1.40
C TRP A 275 0.01 7.09 2.00
N ASN A 276 -0.77 6.34 2.79
CA ASN A 276 -1.92 6.93 3.49
C ASN A 276 -1.49 7.94 4.56
N THR A 277 -0.42 7.66 5.30
CA THR A 277 0.14 8.62 6.27
C THR A 277 0.54 9.92 5.59
N LEU A 278 1.31 9.83 4.48
CA LEU A 278 1.72 11.00 3.70
C LEU A 278 0.51 11.78 3.14
N ALA A 279 -0.49 11.08 2.62
CA ALA A 279 -1.70 11.72 2.11
C ALA A 279 -2.44 12.48 3.20
N ASN A 280 -2.57 11.90 4.38
CA ASN A 280 -3.18 12.54 5.54
C ASN A 280 -2.38 13.77 6.00
N GLU A 281 -1.06 13.67 6.09
CA GLU A 281 -0.20 14.81 6.48
C GLU A 281 -0.30 15.96 5.48
N VAL A 282 -0.35 15.66 4.18
CA VAL A 282 -0.56 16.67 3.14
C VAL A 282 -1.93 17.30 3.27
N ALA A 283 -2.98 16.52 3.48
CA ALA A 283 -4.35 17.01 3.63
C ALA A 283 -4.53 17.89 4.89
N ASP A 284 -3.82 17.56 5.98
CA ASP A 284 -3.83 18.32 7.24
C ASP A 284 -2.93 19.57 7.21
N HIS A 285 -2.07 19.71 6.20
CA HIS A 285 -1.13 20.81 6.16
C HIS A 285 -1.84 22.16 6.00
N PRO A 286 -1.51 23.19 6.81
CA PRO A 286 -2.20 24.49 6.77
C PRO A 286 -2.15 25.23 5.43
N SER A 287 -1.16 24.90 4.58
CA SER A 287 -1.00 25.46 3.24
C SER A 287 -1.66 24.62 2.16
N PHE A 288 -2.34 23.53 2.52
CA PHE A 288 -3.06 22.72 1.55
C PHE A 288 -4.27 23.48 1.02
N GLU A 289 -4.23 23.86 -0.24
CA GLU A 289 -5.34 24.52 -0.91
C GLU A 289 -6.23 23.48 -1.59
N ARG A 290 -7.45 23.38 -1.11
CA ARG A 290 -8.47 22.49 -1.67
C ARG A 290 -8.90 22.95 -3.06
N ARG A 291 -8.75 22.10 -4.07
CA ARG A 291 -9.16 22.41 -5.45
C ARG A 291 -10.68 22.50 -5.63
N PHE A 292 -11.41 21.77 -4.84
CA PHE A 292 -12.86 21.68 -4.92
C PHE A 292 -13.48 22.41 -3.75
N LYS A 293 -13.47 23.75 -3.82
CA LYS A 293 -14.22 24.59 -2.86
C LYS A 293 -15.69 24.56 -3.25
N GLY A 294 -16.44 23.64 -2.69
CA GLY A 294 -17.90 23.71 -2.73
C GLY A 294 -18.45 24.66 -1.70
N SER A 295 -19.69 25.04 -1.86
CA SER A 295 -20.38 25.99 -1.00
C SER A 295 -21.07 25.33 0.22
N GLY A 296 -20.56 24.21 0.74
CA GLY A 296 -21.19 23.56 1.89
C GLY A 296 -20.26 22.60 2.64
N PRO A 297 -20.59 22.28 3.89
CA PRO A 297 -19.81 21.38 4.73
C PRO A 297 -19.69 19.96 4.16
N GLU A 298 -20.54 19.59 3.20
CA GLU A 298 -20.56 18.27 2.56
C GLU A 298 -19.35 18.03 1.65
N LEU A 299 -18.72 19.08 1.14
CA LEU A 299 -17.52 18.99 0.30
C LEU A 299 -16.23 18.91 1.13
N ASP A 300 -16.26 19.34 2.37
CA ASP A 300 -15.13 19.21 3.29
C ASP A 300 -14.86 17.74 3.64
N GLU A 301 -15.85 16.85 3.49
CA GLU A 301 -15.68 15.40 3.71
C GLU A 301 -15.24 14.62 2.47
N LEU A 302 -15.60 15.08 1.27
CA LEU A 302 -15.18 14.48 0.01
C LEU A 302 -13.66 14.56 -0.22
N GLU A 303 -12.99 15.50 0.40
CA GLU A 303 -11.55 15.71 0.26
C GLU A 303 -10.72 14.67 1.02
N TRP A 304 -11.30 14.03 2.03
CA TRP A 304 -10.67 12.93 2.76
C TRP A 304 -10.80 11.59 2.05
N ASP A 305 -11.70 11.48 1.08
CA ASP A 305 -11.96 10.24 0.33
C ASP A 305 -11.18 10.15 -1.00
N VAL A 306 -10.47 11.18 -1.37
CA VAL A 306 -9.68 11.28 -2.59
C VAL A 306 -8.20 11.21 -2.31
#